data_387ac1957d622442282e7caedb8fe8cd
#
_entry.id   387ac1957d622442282e7caedb8fe8cd
#
_cell.length_a   1.000
_cell.length_b   1.000
_cell.length_c   1.000
_cell.angle_alpha   90.00
_cell.angle_beta   90.00
_cell.angle_gamma   90.00
#
_symmetry.space_group_name_H-M   'P 1'
#
loop_
_entity.id
_entity.type
_entity.pdbx_description
1 polymer ?
#
loop_
_entity_poly.entity_id
_entity_poly.type
_entity_poly.pdbx_seq_one_letter_code
_entity_poly.pdbx_strand_id
1 'polypeptide(L)'
;MTNEIIKSLYERKSTRVFTDEEISREDKNSILQAALQAPSAGCQLLYTILDITDKEKKEKLAVLCDNQLFMAKAKMMLVFCADCRKWLSFYEEAGLKPRAPGVGDLLLAVEDALIAAQNAVTAADSLGIGSCYIGDVMKNVEKMKTVLQLPKYLYPACLLVFGHPTEQQKIRKKPERFRVSDIVCENSYQDKSGAQIREMFSERTDGKSYDEWMEAFWKRKYESDFSKEMNRSMEVYLQDFLK
;
A
#
# COMPACT_ATOMS: atom_id res chain seq x y z
N MET A 1 14.85 17.63 -19.08
CA MET A 1 13.58 17.30 -19.78
C MET A 1 12.87 16.23 -18.97
N THR A 2 11.63 16.45 -18.55
CA THR A 2 10.78 15.45 -17.90
C THR A 2 10.01 14.72 -19.00
N ASN A 3 10.10 13.39 -19.04
CA ASN A 3 9.25 12.58 -19.90
C ASN A 3 7.88 12.34 -19.22
N GLU A 4 6.91 11.79 -19.96
CA GLU A 4 5.54 11.59 -19.47
C GLU A 4 5.47 10.69 -18.23
N ILE A 5 6.37 9.70 -18.10
CA ILE A 5 6.41 8.82 -16.92
C ILE A 5 6.84 9.60 -15.68
N ILE A 6 7.90 10.41 -15.78
CA ILE A 6 8.38 11.24 -14.65
C ILE A 6 7.31 12.26 -14.26
N LYS A 7 6.64 12.86 -15.25
CA LYS A 7 5.54 13.81 -15.02
C LYS A 7 4.40 13.15 -14.25
N SER A 8 3.95 11.96 -14.68
CA SER A 8 2.94 11.17 -13.99
C SER A 8 3.33 10.90 -12.53
N LEU A 9 4.55 10.45 -12.25
CA LEU A 9 5.03 10.23 -10.88
C LEU A 9 4.99 11.49 -10.02
N TYR A 10 5.28 12.66 -10.60
CA TYR A 10 5.22 13.93 -9.88
C TYR A 10 3.78 14.41 -9.64
N GLU A 11 2.86 14.18 -10.56
CA GLU A 11 1.49 14.63 -10.50
C GLU A 11 0.56 13.68 -9.74
N ARG A 12 0.85 12.37 -9.76
CA ARG A 12 0.02 11.35 -9.11
C ARG A 12 -0.25 11.66 -7.64
N LYS A 13 -1.49 11.55 -7.25
CA LYS A 13 -1.97 11.75 -5.88
C LYS A 13 -3.06 10.71 -5.54
N SER A 14 -3.28 10.47 -4.24
CA SER A 14 -4.33 9.55 -3.80
C SER A 14 -5.71 10.09 -4.16
N THR A 15 -6.50 9.31 -4.88
CA THR A 15 -7.88 9.63 -5.27
C THR A 15 -8.86 8.91 -4.34
N ARG A 16 -9.79 9.65 -3.74
CA ARG A 16 -10.78 9.13 -2.77
C ARG A 16 -12.22 9.48 -3.14
N VAL A 17 -12.44 10.21 -4.23
CA VAL A 17 -13.76 10.50 -4.77
C VAL A 17 -13.74 10.15 -6.25
N PHE A 18 -14.59 9.20 -6.61
CA PHE A 18 -14.67 8.63 -7.95
C PHE A 18 -15.97 9.05 -8.63
N THR A 19 -15.97 9.06 -9.95
CA THR A 19 -17.18 9.14 -10.76
C THR A 19 -17.91 7.79 -10.76
N ASP A 20 -19.10 7.74 -11.36
CA ASP A 20 -19.83 6.48 -11.53
C ASP A 20 -19.36 5.66 -12.74
N GLU A 21 -18.41 6.18 -13.51
CA GLU A 21 -17.82 5.53 -14.67
C GLU A 21 -17.12 4.22 -14.28
N GLU A 22 -17.44 3.15 -14.98
CA GLU A 22 -16.83 1.83 -14.75
C GLU A 22 -15.44 1.76 -15.38
N ILE A 23 -14.55 0.98 -14.76
CA ILE A 23 -13.26 0.61 -15.36
C ILE A 23 -13.53 -0.51 -16.36
N SER A 24 -13.11 -0.33 -17.61
CA SER A 24 -13.28 -1.34 -18.64
C SER A 24 -12.54 -2.65 -18.28
N ARG A 25 -13.00 -3.77 -18.82
CA ARG A 25 -12.31 -5.05 -18.66
C ARG A 25 -10.89 -5.01 -19.25
N GLU A 26 -10.71 -4.27 -20.32
CA GLU A 26 -9.42 -4.11 -21.01
C GLU A 26 -8.45 -3.31 -20.13
N ASP A 27 -8.88 -2.18 -19.57
CA ASP A 27 -8.06 -1.37 -18.66
C ASP A 27 -7.69 -2.15 -17.40
N LYS A 28 -8.67 -2.84 -16.81
CA LYS A 28 -8.41 -3.71 -15.65
C LYS A 28 -7.36 -4.77 -15.96
N ASN A 29 -7.46 -5.44 -17.11
CA ASN A 29 -6.48 -6.43 -17.52
C ASN A 29 -5.09 -5.80 -17.76
N SER A 30 -5.04 -4.62 -18.38
CA SER A 30 -3.79 -3.88 -18.60
C SER A 30 -3.10 -3.52 -17.28
N ILE A 31 -3.86 -3.06 -16.29
CA ILE A 31 -3.35 -2.76 -14.95
C ILE A 31 -2.81 -4.02 -14.26
N LEU A 32 -3.54 -5.13 -14.32
CA LEU A 32 -3.10 -6.40 -13.74
C LEU A 32 -1.86 -6.96 -14.44
N GLN A 33 -1.82 -6.91 -15.77
CA GLN A 33 -0.64 -7.33 -16.55
C GLN A 33 0.59 -6.48 -16.20
N ALA A 34 0.43 -5.16 -16.05
CA ALA A 34 1.52 -4.28 -15.64
C ALA A 34 2.04 -4.62 -14.22
N ALA A 35 1.15 -4.98 -13.29
CA ALA A 35 1.57 -5.46 -11.97
C ALA A 35 2.46 -6.70 -12.06
N LEU A 36 2.13 -7.65 -12.94
CA LEU A 36 2.90 -8.88 -13.14
C LEU A 36 4.27 -8.65 -13.80
N GLN A 37 4.50 -7.50 -14.43
CA GLN A 37 5.81 -7.12 -14.99
C GLN A 37 6.76 -6.52 -13.96
N ALA A 38 6.34 -6.39 -12.72
CA ALA A 38 7.20 -5.91 -11.65
C ALA A 38 8.40 -6.85 -11.43
N PRO A 39 9.61 -6.33 -11.13
CA PRO A 39 10.71 -7.18 -10.70
C PRO A 39 10.34 -7.89 -9.39
N SER A 40 10.82 -9.11 -9.21
CA SER A 40 10.60 -9.88 -7.98
C SER A 40 11.84 -10.66 -7.57
N ALA A 41 11.96 -10.99 -6.30
CA ALA A 41 13.06 -11.76 -5.76
C ALA A 41 13.17 -13.14 -6.45
N GLY A 42 14.27 -13.37 -7.17
CA GLY A 42 14.50 -14.61 -7.92
C GLY A 42 13.43 -14.94 -8.95
N CYS A 43 12.71 -13.95 -9.46
CA CYS A 43 11.59 -14.11 -10.39
C CYS A 43 10.45 -15.01 -9.85
N GLN A 44 10.27 -15.02 -8.52
CA GLN A 44 9.32 -15.91 -7.84
C GLN A 44 7.90 -15.34 -7.77
N LEU A 45 7.71 -14.04 -7.95
CA LEU A 45 6.42 -13.35 -7.77
C LEU A 45 5.78 -13.78 -6.44
N LEU A 46 6.48 -13.48 -5.32
CA LEU A 46 6.09 -13.88 -3.97
C LEU A 46 4.83 -13.16 -3.47
N TYR A 47 3.84 -12.97 -4.34
CA TYR A 47 2.58 -12.32 -4.01
C TYR A 47 1.40 -12.98 -4.71
N THR A 48 0.23 -12.79 -4.13
CA THR A 48 -1.08 -13.10 -4.74
C THR A 48 -1.93 -11.85 -4.69
N ILE A 49 -2.66 -11.57 -5.77
CA ILE A 49 -3.57 -10.42 -5.87
C ILE A 49 -5.00 -10.94 -5.73
N LEU A 50 -5.72 -10.44 -4.70
CA LEU A 50 -7.13 -10.71 -4.53
C LEU A 50 -7.93 -9.60 -5.19
N ASP A 51 -8.72 -9.93 -6.19
CA ASP A 51 -9.65 -9.02 -6.85
C ASP A 51 -11.00 -9.08 -6.13
N ILE A 52 -11.31 -8.04 -5.37
CA ILE A 52 -12.53 -7.98 -4.55
C ILE A 52 -13.66 -7.40 -5.39
N THR A 53 -14.50 -8.27 -5.93
CA THR A 53 -15.66 -7.90 -6.77
C THR A 53 -16.98 -7.92 -5.98
N ASP A 54 -17.06 -8.70 -4.91
CA ASP A 54 -18.23 -8.82 -4.06
C ASP A 54 -18.51 -7.53 -3.29
N LYS A 55 -19.74 -6.99 -3.43
CA LYS A 55 -20.14 -5.71 -2.86
C LYS A 55 -20.15 -5.73 -1.33
N GLU A 56 -20.69 -6.79 -0.71
CA GLU A 56 -20.72 -6.88 0.75
C GLU A 56 -19.31 -6.98 1.33
N LYS A 57 -18.41 -7.69 0.63
CA LYS A 57 -17.01 -7.79 1.03
C LYS A 57 -16.31 -6.43 0.94
N LYS A 58 -16.55 -5.64 -0.11
CA LYS A 58 -16.05 -4.26 -0.22
C LYS A 58 -16.53 -3.39 0.94
N GLU A 59 -17.81 -3.47 1.29
CA GLU A 59 -18.40 -2.72 2.41
C GLU A 59 -17.78 -3.14 3.75
N LYS A 60 -17.64 -4.44 3.99
CA LYS A 60 -16.98 -4.97 5.21
C LYS A 60 -15.53 -4.49 5.32
N LEU A 61 -14.77 -4.53 4.22
CA LEU A 61 -13.38 -4.03 4.18
C LEU A 61 -13.33 -2.52 4.43
N ALA A 62 -14.24 -1.73 3.87
CA ALA A 62 -14.30 -0.29 4.11
C ALA A 62 -14.51 0.04 5.60
N VAL A 63 -15.37 -0.71 6.29
CA VAL A 63 -15.59 -0.58 7.75
C VAL A 63 -14.35 -1.00 8.53
N LEU A 64 -13.73 -2.14 8.23
CA LEU A 64 -12.54 -2.63 8.91
C LEU A 64 -11.31 -1.73 8.69
N CYS A 65 -11.27 -1.04 7.55
CA CYS A 65 -10.26 -0.05 7.22
C CYS A 65 -10.64 1.36 7.68
N ASP A 66 -11.08 1.49 8.91
CA ASP A 66 -11.34 2.77 9.60
C ASP A 66 -12.54 3.56 9.06
N ASN A 67 -13.61 2.84 8.69
CA ASN A 67 -14.84 3.41 8.11
C ASN A 67 -14.58 4.27 6.86
N GLN A 68 -13.62 3.89 6.03
CA GLN A 68 -13.32 4.59 4.77
C GLN A 68 -14.33 4.24 3.68
N LEU A 69 -15.56 4.74 3.81
CA LEU A 69 -16.71 4.38 2.96
C LEU A 69 -16.47 4.62 1.45
N PHE A 70 -15.56 5.51 1.06
CA PHE A 70 -15.20 5.71 -0.34
C PHE A 70 -14.60 4.45 -0.99
N MET A 71 -14.02 3.53 -0.20
CA MET A 71 -13.48 2.27 -0.70
C MET A 71 -14.56 1.41 -1.35
N ALA A 72 -15.74 1.31 -0.71
CA ALA A 72 -16.87 0.52 -1.24
C ALA A 72 -17.42 1.08 -2.56
N LYS A 73 -17.22 2.39 -2.81
CA LYS A 73 -17.63 3.07 -4.05
C LYS A 73 -16.61 2.94 -5.19
N ALA A 74 -15.41 2.45 -4.89
CA ALA A 74 -14.37 2.25 -5.90
C ALA A 74 -14.78 1.16 -6.91
N LYS A 75 -14.48 1.40 -8.18
CA LYS A 75 -14.86 0.49 -9.28
C LYS A 75 -14.01 -0.79 -9.29
N MET A 76 -12.76 -0.70 -8.87
CA MET A 76 -11.88 -1.86 -8.67
C MET A 76 -11.22 -1.79 -7.29
N MET A 77 -11.12 -2.94 -6.62
CA MET A 77 -10.47 -3.09 -5.32
C MET A 77 -9.57 -4.32 -5.35
N LEU A 78 -8.27 -4.11 -5.18
CA LEU A 78 -7.26 -5.16 -5.21
C LEU A 78 -6.52 -5.23 -3.86
N VAL A 79 -6.36 -6.44 -3.32
CA VAL A 79 -5.48 -6.67 -2.16
C VAL A 79 -4.25 -7.41 -2.64
N PHE A 80 -3.10 -6.79 -2.47
CA PHE A 80 -1.79 -7.39 -2.75
C PHE A 80 -1.31 -8.09 -1.48
N CYS A 81 -1.30 -9.40 -1.53
CA CYS A 81 -0.87 -10.23 -0.41
C CYS A 81 0.56 -10.73 -0.64
N ALA A 82 1.44 -10.52 0.34
CA ALA A 82 2.69 -11.27 0.44
C ALA A 82 2.35 -12.76 0.61
N ASP A 83 2.84 -13.61 -0.28
CA ASP A 83 2.46 -15.02 -0.37
C ASP A 83 3.70 -15.91 -0.25
N CYS A 84 4.02 -16.28 0.99
CA CYS A 84 5.07 -17.25 1.28
C CYS A 84 4.60 -18.71 1.18
N ARG A 85 3.32 -18.95 0.88
CA ARG A 85 2.74 -20.28 0.77
C ARG A 85 2.87 -20.89 -0.63
N LYS A 86 2.75 -20.09 -1.67
CA LYS A 86 2.73 -20.53 -3.08
C LYS A 86 3.88 -21.47 -3.41
N TRP A 87 5.10 -21.06 -3.10
CA TRP A 87 6.29 -21.85 -3.40
C TRP A 87 6.44 -23.06 -2.51
N LEU A 88 5.92 -23.06 -1.26
CA LEU A 88 5.84 -24.28 -0.46
C LEU A 88 5.03 -25.35 -1.20
N SER A 89 3.85 -24.98 -1.70
CA SER A 89 3.00 -25.91 -2.46
C SER A 89 3.68 -26.43 -3.71
N PHE A 90 4.47 -25.61 -4.42
CA PHE A 90 5.23 -26.05 -5.59
C PHE A 90 6.34 -27.02 -5.21
N TYR A 91 7.06 -26.79 -4.11
CA TYR A 91 8.08 -27.71 -3.61
C TYR A 91 7.50 -29.03 -3.13
N GLU A 92 6.37 -28.99 -2.41
CA GLU A 92 5.66 -30.17 -1.93
C GLU A 92 5.13 -31.03 -3.09
N GLU A 93 4.58 -30.41 -4.14
CA GLU A 93 4.15 -31.11 -5.36
C GLU A 93 5.34 -31.76 -6.09
N ALA A 94 6.51 -31.19 -6.02
CA ALA A 94 7.75 -31.79 -6.54
C ALA A 94 8.35 -32.87 -5.62
N GLY A 95 7.67 -33.25 -4.54
CA GLY A 95 8.13 -34.25 -3.58
C GLY A 95 9.21 -33.76 -2.61
N LEU A 96 9.47 -32.44 -2.55
CA LEU A 96 10.46 -31.84 -1.67
C LEU A 96 9.85 -31.54 -0.29
N LYS A 97 10.72 -31.37 0.71
CA LYS A 97 10.33 -31.01 2.09
C LYS A 97 10.88 -29.63 2.42
N PRO A 98 10.20 -28.54 2.02
CA PRO A 98 10.69 -27.20 2.30
C PRO A 98 10.66 -26.91 3.82
N ARG A 99 11.58 -26.04 4.27
CA ARG A 99 11.47 -25.45 5.61
C ARG A 99 10.24 -24.53 5.69
N ALA A 100 9.75 -24.27 6.88
CA ALA A 100 8.74 -23.23 7.10
C ALA A 100 9.31 -21.83 6.72
N PRO A 101 8.47 -20.92 6.17
CA PRO A 101 8.88 -19.54 5.96
C PRO A 101 9.21 -18.83 7.26
N GLY A 102 10.24 -18.00 7.23
CA GLY A 102 10.62 -17.12 8.32
C GLY A 102 10.33 -15.65 8.01
N VAL A 103 10.70 -14.77 8.93
CA VAL A 103 10.47 -13.31 8.79
C VAL A 103 11.18 -12.74 7.57
N GLY A 104 12.37 -13.24 7.21
CA GLY A 104 13.08 -12.81 6.00
C GLY A 104 12.31 -13.12 4.71
N ASP A 105 11.68 -14.30 4.63
CA ASP A 105 10.82 -14.66 3.49
C ASP A 105 9.58 -13.74 3.42
N LEU A 106 8.99 -13.41 4.56
CA LEU A 106 7.87 -12.47 4.62
C LEU A 106 8.27 -11.08 4.12
N LEU A 107 9.42 -10.56 4.54
CA LEU A 107 9.87 -9.23 4.10
C LEU A 107 10.08 -9.18 2.58
N LEU A 108 10.77 -10.17 2.00
CA LEU A 108 10.93 -10.27 0.54
C LEU A 108 9.56 -10.35 -0.17
N ALA A 109 8.61 -11.10 0.36
CA ALA A 109 7.28 -11.22 -0.24
C ALA A 109 6.47 -9.92 -0.11
N VAL A 110 6.65 -9.16 0.96
CA VAL A 110 6.05 -7.81 1.12
C VAL A 110 6.63 -6.83 0.12
N GLU A 111 7.94 -6.83 -0.08
CA GLU A 111 8.62 -6.00 -1.09
C GLU A 111 8.09 -6.31 -2.50
N ASP A 112 8.06 -7.58 -2.89
CA ASP A 112 7.50 -8.03 -4.17
C ASP A 112 6.04 -7.54 -4.37
N ALA A 113 5.21 -7.71 -3.36
CA ALA A 113 3.80 -7.29 -3.39
C ALA A 113 3.65 -5.77 -3.58
N LEU A 114 4.46 -4.96 -2.88
CA LEU A 114 4.42 -3.50 -2.96
C LEU A 114 4.96 -2.97 -4.29
N ILE A 115 6.00 -3.59 -4.84
CA ILE A 115 6.55 -3.24 -6.15
C ILE A 115 5.51 -3.52 -7.25
N ALA A 116 4.85 -4.68 -7.20
CA ALA A 116 3.76 -5.03 -8.12
C ALA A 116 2.56 -4.07 -7.96
N ALA A 117 2.19 -3.71 -6.74
CA ALA A 117 1.15 -2.73 -6.47
C ALA A 117 1.48 -1.35 -7.06
N GLN A 118 2.75 -0.91 -6.97
CA GLN A 118 3.16 0.37 -7.56
C GLN A 118 3.12 0.34 -9.09
N ASN A 119 3.47 -0.77 -9.74
CA ASN A 119 3.29 -0.93 -11.19
C ASN A 119 1.82 -0.81 -11.59
N ALA A 120 0.90 -1.46 -10.85
CA ALA A 120 -0.54 -1.31 -11.07
C ALA A 120 -1.00 0.16 -10.94
N VAL A 121 -0.50 0.89 -9.94
CA VAL A 121 -0.80 2.32 -9.76
C VAL A 121 -0.31 3.16 -10.92
N THR A 122 0.90 2.90 -11.41
CA THR A 122 1.49 3.64 -12.53
C THR A 122 0.73 3.37 -13.82
N ALA A 123 0.37 2.12 -14.08
CA ALA A 123 -0.45 1.76 -15.23
C ALA A 123 -1.85 2.40 -15.17
N ALA A 124 -2.51 2.37 -14.01
CA ALA A 124 -3.81 3.01 -13.83
C ALA A 124 -3.75 4.53 -14.09
N ASP A 125 -2.73 5.20 -13.56
CA ASP A 125 -2.52 6.64 -13.75
C ASP A 125 -2.35 6.99 -15.24
N SER A 126 -1.62 6.18 -16.01
CA SER A 126 -1.45 6.35 -17.46
C SER A 126 -2.75 6.19 -18.26
N LEU A 127 -3.73 5.50 -17.70
CA LEU A 127 -5.09 5.33 -18.26
C LEU A 127 -6.09 6.37 -17.73
N GLY A 128 -5.63 7.37 -16.96
CA GLY A 128 -6.50 8.36 -16.33
C GLY A 128 -7.32 7.82 -15.15
N ILE A 129 -6.98 6.63 -14.65
CA ILE A 129 -7.64 5.98 -13.52
C ILE A 129 -6.90 6.33 -12.23
N GLY A 130 -7.59 7.00 -11.32
CA GLY A 130 -7.06 7.37 -10.00
C GLY A 130 -7.02 6.19 -9.05
N SER A 131 -6.08 6.23 -8.10
CA SER A 131 -5.89 5.17 -7.11
C SER A 131 -5.63 5.71 -5.70
N CYS A 132 -5.87 4.87 -4.70
CA CYS A 132 -5.48 5.14 -3.31
C CYS A 132 -4.97 3.87 -2.63
N TYR A 133 -3.79 3.96 -2.01
CA TYR A 133 -3.28 2.94 -1.08
C TYR A 133 -4.03 3.00 0.24
N ILE A 134 -4.43 1.85 0.75
CA ILE A 134 -5.10 1.65 2.02
C ILE A 134 -4.23 0.72 2.87
N GLY A 135 -3.45 1.31 3.77
CA GLY A 135 -2.59 0.57 4.71
C GLY A 135 -3.37 -0.09 5.85
N ASP A 136 -4.59 0.38 6.10
CA ASP A 136 -5.48 -0.14 7.16
C ASP A 136 -5.83 -1.63 6.99
N VAL A 137 -5.60 -2.20 5.82
CA VAL A 137 -5.78 -3.64 5.56
C VAL A 137 -4.91 -4.52 6.46
N MET A 138 -3.84 -3.97 7.01
CA MET A 138 -2.92 -4.67 7.92
C MET A 138 -3.43 -4.76 9.36
N LYS A 139 -4.41 -3.94 9.78
CA LYS A 139 -4.97 -3.95 11.14
C LYS A 139 -6.17 -4.89 11.26
N ASN A 140 -6.66 -5.08 12.49
CA ASN A 140 -7.79 -5.96 12.78
C ASN A 140 -7.57 -7.40 12.25
N VAL A 141 -6.41 -7.97 12.50
CA VAL A 141 -5.88 -9.20 11.88
C VAL A 141 -6.89 -10.35 11.87
N GLU A 142 -7.59 -10.61 12.97
CA GLU A 142 -8.52 -11.72 13.11
C GLU A 142 -9.72 -11.56 12.15
N LYS A 143 -10.30 -10.36 12.12
CA LYS A 143 -11.41 -10.02 11.23
C LYS A 143 -10.95 -9.97 9.78
N MET A 144 -9.77 -9.42 9.53
CA MET A 144 -9.19 -9.32 8.19
C MET A 144 -8.89 -10.71 7.61
N LYS A 145 -8.25 -11.59 8.38
CA LYS A 145 -8.04 -13.00 8.00
C LYS A 145 -9.36 -13.69 7.65
N THR A 146 -10.41 -13.45 8.44
CA THR A 146 -11.74 -14.03 8.20
C THR A 146 -12.39 -13.51 6.91
N VAL A 147 -12.43 -12.18 6.72
CA VAL A 147 -13.09 -11.56 5.54
C VAL A 147 -12.37 -11.91 4.24
N LEU A 148 -11.04 -11.87 4.26
CA LEU A 148 -10.22 -12.20 3.09
C LEU A 148 -9.92 -13.70 2.95
N GLN A 149 -10.32 -14.53 3.95
CA GLN A 149 -10.03 -15.97 3.99
C GLN A 149 -8.55 -16.28 3.84
N LEU A 150 -7.69 -15.52 4.56
CA LEU A 150 -6.25 -15.64 4.46
C LEU A 150 -5.75 -16.89 5.18
N PRO A 151 -5.12 -17.85 4.49
CA PRO A 151 -4.46 -18.97 5.13
C PRO A 151 -3.16 -18.52 5.83
N LYS A 152 -2.56 -19.43 6.58
CA LYS A 152 -1.23 -19.25 7.15
C LYS A 152 -0.20 -18.91 6.07
N TYR A 153 0.76 -18.06 6.39
CA TYR A 153 1.83 -17.57 5.50
C TYR A 153 1.35 -16.64 4.36
N LEU A 154 0.09 -16.16 4.41
CA LEU A 154 -0.37 -15.04 3.61
C LEU A 154 -0.54 -13.79 4.47
N TYR A 155 -0.04 -12.65 3.98
CA TYR A 155 -0.10 -11.37 4.64
C TYR A 155 -0.59 -10.28 3.68
N PRO A 156 -1.64 -9.49 4.01
CA PRO A 156 -2.14 -8.45 3.13
C PRO A 156 -1.22 -7.22 3.20
N ALA A 157 -0.25 -7.14 2.29
CA ALA A 157 0.77 -6.08 2.29
C ALA A 157 0.18 -4.68 2.01
N CYS A 158 -0.77 -4.58 1.08
CA CYS A 158 -1.55 -3.37 0.87
C CYS A 158 -2.87 -3.66 0.16
N LEU A 159 -3.83 -2.74 0.31
CA LEU A 159 -5.05 -2.71 -0.50
C LEU A 159 -5.02 -1.46 -1.37
N LEU A 160 -5.40 -1.61 -2.63
CA LEU A 160 -5.58 -0.52 -3.58
C LEU A 160 -7.03 -0.43 -4.03
N VAL A 161 -7.52 0.79 -4.07
CA VAL A 161 -8.81 1.12 -4.71
C VAL A 161 -8.58 1.98 -5.93
N PHE A 162 -9.39 1.78 -6.98
CA PHE A 162 -9.27 2.47 -8.26
C PHE A 162 -10.64 2.95 -8.76
N GLY A 163 -10.61 4.03 -9.54
CA GLY A 163 -11.78 4.58 -10.21
C GLY A 163 -11.44 5.87 -10.94
N HIS A 164 -12.31 6.30 -11.83
CA HIS A 164 -12.13 7.57 -12.53
C HIS A 164 -12.27 8.74 -11.55
N PRO A 165 -11.27 9.65 -11.45
CA PRO A 165 -11.31 10.75 -10.51
C PRO A 165 -12.34 11.81 -10.94
N THR A 166 -13.10 12.37 -9.97
CA THR A 166 -13.91 13.56 -10.24
C THR A 166 -13.03 14.77 -10.56
N GLU A 167 -13.59 15.80 -11.21
CA GLU A 167 -12.85 17.03 -11.53
C GLU A 167 -12.24 17.67 -10.28
N GLN A 168 -12.96 17.67 -9.17
CA GLN A 168 -12.42 18.15 -7.89
C GLN A 168 -11.15 17.38 -7.47
N GLN A 169 -11.09 16.07 -7.69
CA GLN A 169 -9.89 15.27 -7.37
C GLN A 169 -8.74 15.57 -8.35
N LYS A 170 -9.03 15.83 -9.61
CA LYS A 170 -8.02 16.16 -10.62
C LYS A 170 -7.31 17.48 -10.30
N ILE A 171 -8.04 18.52 -9.91
CA ILE A 171 -7.49 19.86 -9.61
C ILE A 171 -6.91 19.97 -8.18
N ARG A 172 -7.20 19.03 -7.28
CA ARG A 172 -6.72 19.08 -5.90
C ARG A 172 -5.20 19.11 -5.84
N LYS A 173 -4.62 20.06 -5.09
CA LYS A 173 -3.17 20.16 -4.90
C LYS A 173 -2.62 18.87 -4.27
N LYS A 174 -1.50 18.38 -4.80
CA LYS A 174 -0.73 17.28 -4.22
C LYS A 174 -0.02 17.79 -2.96
N PRO A 175 -0.02 17.02 -1.85
CA PRO A 175 0.76 17.40 -0.67
C PRO A 175 2.25 17.49 -1.00
N GLU A 176 2.91 18.49 -0.45
CA GLU A 176 4.35 18.70 -0.58
C GLU A 176 5.16 17.46 -0.11
N ARG A 177 6.28 17.23 -0.75
CA ARG A 177 7.26 16.20 -0.37
C ARG A 177 8.48 16.85 0.25
N PHE A 178 9.24 16.08 1.00
CA PHE A 178 10.57 16.49 1.43
C PHE A 178 11.49 16.67 0.22
N ARG A 179 12.51 17.53 0.35
CA ARG A 179 13.54 17.71 -0.67
C ARG A 179 14.42 16.46 -0.75
N VAL A 180 15.09 16.26 -1.88
CA VAL A 180 16.05 15.13 -2.05
C VAL A 180 17.11 15.15 -0.94
N SER A 181 17.67 16.31 -0.63
CA SER A 181 18.66 16.50 0.45
C SER A 181 18.15 16.15 1.86
N ASP A 182 16.82 16.13 2.03
CA ASP A 182 16.23 15.79 3.33
C ASP A 182 16.17 14.28 3.57
N ILE A 183 16.12 13.48 2.51
CA ILE A 183 15.90 12.03 2.57
C ILE A 183 17.09 11.21 2.09
N VAL A 184 17.86 11.73 1.13
CA VAL A 184 18.99 11.01 0.55
C VAL A 184 20.27 11.30 1.32
N CYS A 185 20.88 10.24 1.84
CA CYS A 185 22.21 10.27 2.46
C CYS A 185 23.21 9.57 1.52
N GLU A 186 24.35 10.20 1.25
CA GLU A 186 25.39 9.59 0.44
C GLU A 186 26.24 8.62 1.29
N ASN A 187 26.40 7.40 0.78
CA ASN A 187 27.23 6.30 1.32
C ASN A 187 26.77 5.74 2.69
N SER A 188 26.28 6.55 3.62
CA SER A 188 25.91 6.09 4.98
C SER A 188 24.78 6.93 5.54
N TYR A 189 24.04 6.36 6.50
CA TYR A 189 23.02 7.09 7.25
C TYR A 189 23.65 8.26 8.02
N GLN A 190 23.00 9.41 7.98
CA GLN A 190 23.44 10.63 8.67
C GLN A 190 22.27 11.19 9.50
N ASP A 191 22.51 11.34 10.79
CA ASP A 191 21.60 12.02 11.68
C ASP A 191 21.49 13.51 11.33
N LYS A 192 20.27 14.04 11.42
CA LYS A 192 20.03 15.47 11.21
C LYS A 192 20.01 16.21 12.53
N SER A 193 20.63 17.38 12.58
CA SER A 193 20.53 18.29 13.71
C SER A 193 19.11 18.82 13.92
N GLY A 194 18.79 19.29 15.13
CA GLY A 194 17.48 19.88 15.42
C GLY A 194 17.12 21.06 14.49
N ALA A 195 18.13 21.87 14.09
CA ALA A 195 17.92 22.97 13.15
C ALA A 195 17.53 22.46 11.75
N GLN A 196 18.23 21.44 11.23
CA GLN A 196 17.91 20.81 9.95
C GLN A 196 16.51 20.16 9.97
N ILE A 197 16.13 19.49 11.07
CA ILE A 197 14.81 18.88 11.21
C ILE A 197 13.72 19.97 11.14
N ARG A 198 13.87 21.10 11.86
CA ARG A 198 12.91 22.20 11.81
C ARG A 198 12.80 22.83 10.44
N GLU A 199 13.91 22.98 9.72
CA GLU A 199 13.94 23.48 8.36
C GLU A 199 13.17 22.59 7.38
N MET A 200 13.26 21.24 7.50
CA MET A 200 12.51 20.29 6.68
C MET A 200 10.99 20.48 6.76
N PHE A 201 10.50 21.07 7.84
CA PHE A 201 9.07 21.30 8.10
C PHE A 201 8.62 22.75 7.89
N SER A 202 9.51 23.67 7.51
CA SER A 202 9.21 25.10 7.40
C SER A 202 7.99 25.42 6.52
N GLU A 203 7.78 24.66 5.44
CA GLU A 203 6.65 24.83 4.50
C GLU A 203 5.47 23.88 4.75
N ARG A 204 5.53 23.06 5.80
CA ARG A 204 4.56 21.96 6.05
C ARG A 204 3.69 22.12 7.30
N THR A 205 3.91 23.18 8.05
CA THR A 205 3.24 23.39 9.34
C THR A 205 1.89 24.10 9.23
N ASP A 206 1.43 24.44 8.02
CA ASP A 206 0.18 25.15 7.76
C ASP A 206 0.04 26.45 8.60
N GLY A 207 1.17 27.18 8.78
CA GLY A 207 1.22 28.43 9.52
C GLY A 207 1.31 28.29 11.05
N LYS A 208 1.35 27.07 11.58
CA LYS A 208 1.60 26.79 13.01
C LYS A 208 3.08 26.79 13.33
N SER A 209 3.43 26.92 14.62
CA SER A 209 4.80 26.62 15.03
C SER A 209 5.13 25.14 14.80
N TYR A 210 6.42 24.85 14.63
CA TYR A 210 6.90 23.48 14.46
C TYR A 210 6.44 22.58 15.62
N ASP A 211 6.55 23.06 16.86
CA ASP A 211 6.27 22.26 18.05
C ASP A 211 4.77 21.93 18.18
N GLU A 212 3.89 22.91 17.95
CA GLU A 212 2.42 22.69 17.95
C GLU A 212 1.99 21.73 16.84
N TRP A 213 2.55 21.88 15.62
CA TRP A 213 2.22 21.01 14.52
C TRP A 213 2.71 19.58 14.77
N MET A 214 3.93 19.43 15.29
CA MET A 214 4.54 18.14 15.56
C MET A 214 3.81 17.40 16.69
N GLU A 215 3.41 18.08 17.76
CA GLU A 215 2.62 17.48 18.85
C GLU A 215 1.27 16.93 18.31
N ALA A 216 0.57 17.74 17.52
CA ALA A 216 -0.70 17.32 16.93
C ALA A 216 -0.52 16.14 15.95
N PHE A 217 0.57 16.15 15.18
CA PHE A 217 0.89 15.07 14.24
C PHE A 217 1.26 13.79 14.98
N TRP A 218 2.08 13.86 16.02
CA TRP A 218 2.47 12.74 16.87
C TRP A 218 1.26 12.07 17.52
N LYS A 219 0.40 12.84 18.18
CA LYS A 219 -0.85 12.32 18.79
C LYS A 219 -1.72 11.59 17.77
N ARG A 220 -1.89 12.17 16.59
CA ARG A 220 -2.75 11.62 15.52
C ARG A 220 -2.16 10.40 14.83
N LYS A 221 -0.83 10.33 14.67
CA LYS A 221 -0.19 9.31 13.84
C LYS A 221 0.52 8.22 14.62
N TYR A 222 1.18 8.56 15.71
CA TYR A 222 2.03 7.64 16.46
C TYR A 222 1.34 7.10 17.73
N GLU A 223 0.66 7.96 18.49
CA GLU A 223 -0.02 7.58 19.73
C GLU A 223 -1.50 7.21 19.54
N SER A 224 -1.99 7.23 18.32
CA SER A 224 -3.39 6.88 18.02
C SER A 224 -3.68 5.41 18.26
N ASP A 225 -4.94 5.08 18.60
CA ASP A 225 -5.41 3.70 18.71
C ASP A 225 -5.23 2.92 17.38
N PHE A 226 -5.32 3.63 16.26
CA PHE A 226 -4.97 3.10 14.94
C PHE A 226 -3.54 2.55 14.90
N SER A 227 -2.55 3.33 15.36
CA SER A 227 -1.13 2.92 15.35
C SER A 227 -0.88 1.75 16.30
N LYS A 228 -1.50 1.78 17.47
CA LYS A 228 -1.39 0.69 18.47
C LYS A 228 -1.99 -0.61 17.95
N GLU A 229 -3.18 -0.56 17.35
CA GLU A 229 -3.82 -1.73 16.75
C GLU A 229 -3.03 -2.28 15.55
N MET A 230 -2.44 -1.40 14.74
CA MET A 230 -1.55 -1.81 13.64
C MET A 230 -0.39 -2.66 14.17
N ASN A 231 0.31 -2.19 15.21
CA ASN A 231 1.42 -2.92 15.82
C ASN A 231 0.96 -4.26 16.39
N ARG A 232 -0.13 -4.28 17.17
CA ARG A 232 -0.72 -5.52 17.72
C ARG A 232 -1.05 -6.53 16.60
N SER A 233 -1.70 -6.06 15.56
CA SER A 233 -2.05 -6.91 14.42
C SER A 233 -0.81 -7.49 13.73
N MET A 234 0.24 -6.68 13.58
CA MET A 234 1.51 -7.14 13.01
C MET A 234 2.17 -8.21 13.86
N GLU A 235 2.19 -8.04 15.18
CA GLU A 235 2.70 -9.09 16.10
C GLU A 235 1.97 -10.41 15.91
N VAL A 236 0.64 -10.39 15.75
CA VAL A 236 -0.15 -11.61 15.49
C VAL A 236 0.18 -12.23 14.13
N TYR A 237 0.33 -11.44 13.06
CA TYR A 237 0.75 -11.97 11.76
C TYR A 237 2.15 -12.61 11.83
N LEU A 238 3.09 -11.98 12.53
CA LEU A 238 4.46 -12.45 12.66
C LEU A 238 4.56 -13.81 13.38
N GLN A 239 3.61 -14.16 14.27
CA GLN A 239 3.60 -15.48 14.94
C GLN A 239 3.61 -16.65 13.95
N ASP A 240 3.07 -16.48 12.77
CA ASP A 240 3.13 -17.51 11.73
C ASP A 240 4.56 -17.76 11.21
N PHE A 241 5.49 -16.82 11.39
CA PHE A 241 6.86 -16.79 10.84
C PHE A 241 7.97 -16.88 11.89
N LEU A 242 7.63 -16.79 13.18
CA LEU A 242 8.55 -16.90 14.30
C LEU A 242 8.57 -18.35 14.83
N LYS A 243 9.36 -19.21 14.19
CA LYS A 243 9.57 -20.60 14.65
C LYS A 243 11.03 -20.96 14.67
#